data_dc58a8143dfd4df446003226a04d3e03
#
_entry.id   dc58a8143dfd4df446003226a04d3e03
#
_cell.length_a   1.000
_cell.length_b   1.000
_cell.length_c   1.000
_cell.angle_alpha   90.00
_cell.angle_beta   90.00
_cell.angle_gamma   90.00
#
_symmetry.space_group_name_H-M   'P 1'
#
loop_
_entity.id
_entity.type
_entity.pdbx_description
1 polymer ?
#
loop_
_entity_poly.entity_id
_entity_poly.type
_entity_poly.pdbx_seq_one_letter_code
_entity_poly.pdbx_strand_id
1 'polypeptide(L)'
;MRLGSRAGRAGAPSIGAAVPAWTIGALGLVAGIAGSAVVIGASGWLVVAVLLAVAAALLPRGPFAALLVVQLAIAGLSGTSLPLLLVTTHLVLATSLLWAWTPPTARVQLRSLLPSALRFAAVQAGTQAVAFIVVAQFGGAGSIGGVWLAVAGAVALLALALGLFVPTLLHVEGDAEG
;
A
#
# COMPACT_ATOMS: atom_id res chain seq x y z
N MET A 1 -61.11 -8.15 -18.25
CA MET A 1 -59.97 -9.04 -17.91
C MET A 1 -58.74 -8.18 -17.67
N ARG A 2 -58.38 -7.83 -16.40
CA ARG A 2 -57.28 -6.92 -16.06
C ARG A 2 -56.09 -7.81 -15.66
N LEU A 3 -55.09 -7.90 -16.52
CA LEU A 3 -53.81 -8.51 -16.22
C LEU A 3 -53.02 -7.56 -15.33
N GLY A 4 -53.04 -7.82 -14.00
CA GLY A 4 -52.22 -7.12 -13.02
C GLY A 4 -50.75 -7.52 -13.21
N SER A 5 -49.97 -6.62 -13.82
CA SER A 5 -48.51 -6.73 -13.87
C SER A 5 -47.97 -6.58 -12.44
N ARG A 6 -47.68 -7.72 -11.79
CA ARG A 6 -46.80 -7.75 -10.63
C ARG A 6 -45.37 -7.47 -11.12
N ALA A 7 -45.06 -6.17 -11.26
CA ALA A 7 -43.65 -5.75 -11.30
C ALA A 7 -42.99 -6.19 -9.99
N GLY A 8 -42.30 -7.31 -10.02
CA GLY A 8 -41.49 -7.78 -8.90
C GLY A 8 -40.55 -6.62 -8.51
N ARG A 9 -40.73 -6.09 -7.30
CA ARG A 9 -39.70 -5.25 -6.68
C ARG A 9 -38.44 -6.08 -6.60
N ALA A 10 -37.58 -5.94 -7.60
CA ALA A 10 -36.20 -6.38 -7.49
C ALA A 10 -35.68 -5.70 -6.19
N GLY A 11 -35.43 -6.52 -5.18
CA GLY A 11 -34.92 -6.03 -3.90
C GLY A 11 -33.71 -5.13 -4.17
N ALA A 12 -33.75 -3.90 -3.69
CA ALA A 12 -32.60 -3.00 -3.81
C ALA A 12 -31.35 -3.78 -3.34
N PRO A 13 -30.27 -3.80 -4.13
CA PRO A 13 -29.06 -4.52 -3.74
C PRO A 13 -28.67 -4.01 -2.35
N SER A 14 -28.54 -4.92 -1.38
CA SER A 14 -28.09 -4.58 -0.04
C SER A 14 -26.70 -4.00 -0.16
N ILE A 15 -26.58 -2.68 -0.08
CA ILE A 15 -25.30 -1.98 -0.08
C ILE A 15 -24.62 -2.40 1.22
N GLY A 16 -23.61 -3.26 1.12
CA GLY A 16 -22.80 -3.67 2.27
C GLY A 16 -22.17 -2.45 2.95
N ALA A 17 -21.55 -2.65 4.11
CA ALA A 17 -20.90 -1.58 4.86
C ALA A 17 -19.94 -0.79 3.94
N ALA A 18 -20.21 0.50 3.80
CA ALA A 18 -19.42 1.42 2.99
C ALA A 18 -18.80 2.48 3.90
N VAL A 19 -17.51 2.73 3.71
CA VAL A 19 -16.75 3.75 4.45
C VAL A 19 -16.45 4.93 3.54
N PRO A 20 -16.36 6.16 4.08
CA PRO A 20 -15.92 7.31 3.31
C PRO A 20 -14.49 7.11 2.79
N ALA A 21 -14.20 7.54 1.58
CA ALA A 21 -12.87 7.37 0.97
C ALA A 21 -11.74 8.01 1.77
N TRP A 22 -12.00 9.14 2.46
CA TRP A 22 -11.00 9.80 3.29
C TRP A 22 -10.43 8.91 4.41
N THR A 23 -11.15 7.85 4.82
CA THR A 23 -10.63 6.89 5.82
C THR A 23 -9.39 6.14 5.32
N ILE A 24 -9.26 5.95 4.01
CA ILE A 24 -8.06 5.35 3.39
C ILE A 24 -6.87 6.30 3.55
N GLY A 25 -7.08 7.59 3.27
CA GLY A 25 -6.05 8.62 3.47
C GLY A 25 -5.63 8.74 4.95
N ALA A 26 -6.60 8.71 5.86
CA ALA A 26 -6.34 8.72 7.31
C ALA A 26 -5.56 7.47 7.76
N LEU A 27 -5.90 6.29 7.24
CA LEU A 27 -5.17 5.06 7.52
C LEU A 27 -3.72 5.16 7.01
N GLY A 28 -3.51 5.69 5.80
CA GLY A 28 -2.18 5.92 5.24
C GLY A 28 -1.36 6.90 6.07
N LEU A 29 -1.98 7.97 6.55
CA LEU A 29 -1.35 8.95 7.43
C LEU A 29 -0.92 8.31 8.76
N VAL A 30 -1.81 7.59 9.42
CA VAL A 30 -1.52 6.89 10.68
C VAL A 30 -0.42 5.84 10.48
N ALA A 31 -0.50 5.05 9.42
CA ALA A 31 0.53 4.06 9.09
C ALA A 31 1.89 4.71 8.81
N GLY A 32 1.91 5.82 8.07
CA GLY A 32 3.12 6.60 7.77
C GLY A 32 3.75 7.16 9.02
N ILE A 33 2.98 7.80 9.90
CA ILE A 33 3.50 8.39 11.15
C ILE A 33 3.95 7.31 12.14
N ALA A 34 3.07 6.35 12.45
CA ALA A 34 3.37 5.30 13.42
C ALA A 34 4.53 4.42 12.95
N GLY A 35 4.51 4.02 11.68
CA GLY A 35 5.60 3.24 11.10
C GLY A 35 6.93 3.99 11.10
N SER A 36 6.92 5.29 10.76
CA SER A 36 8.12 6.12 10.80
C SER A 36 8.66 6.27 12.24
N ALA A 37 7.77 6.43 13.23
CA ALA A 37 8.19 6.52 14.63
C ALA A 37 8.86 5.23 15.12
N VAL A 38 8.38 4.07 14.67
CA VAL A 38 8.98 2.78 15.02
C VAL A 38 10.30 2.54 14.27
N VAL A 39 10.38 2.92 12.98
CA VAL A 39 11.56 2.69 12.13
C VAL A 39 12.69 3.67 12.44
N ILE A 40 12.36 4.96 12.57
CA ILE A 40 13.34 6.06 12.70
C ILE A 40 13.64 6.37 14.16
N GLY A 41 12.70 6.07 15.06
CA GLY A 41 12.78 6.46 16.46
C GLY A 41 12.60 7.98 16.66
N ALA A 42 12.91 8.46 17.87
CA ALA A 42 12.81 9.87 18.23
C ALA A 42 14.05 10.64 17.75
N SER A 43 14.03 11.05 16.50
CA SER A 43 15.11 11.84 15.87
C SER A 43 14.57 13.00 15.03
N GLY A 44 15.40 13.95 14.65
CA GLY A 44 15.01 15.04 13.75
C GLY A 44 14.46 14.53 12.39
N TRP A 45 14.88 13.36 11.94
CA TRP A 45 14.37 12.72 10.74
C TRP A 45 12.89 12.30 10.84
N LEU A 46 12.39 12.08 12.06
CA LEU A 46 10.96 11.79 12.27
C LEU A 46 10.09 12.98 11.88
N VAL A 47 10.54 14.20 12.12
CA VAL A 47 9.80 15.42 11.70
C VAL A 47 9.63 15.43 10.18
N VAL A 48 10.70 15.15 9.44
CA VAL A 48 10.65 15.06 7.96
C VAL A 48 9.68 13.96 7.51
N ALA A 49 9.73 12.80 8.15
CA ALA A 49 8.83 11.68 7.84
C ALA A 49 7.35 12.04 8.09
N VAL A 50 7.07 12.72 9.20
CA VAL A 50 5.70 13.19 9.52
C VAL A 50 5.23 14.20 8.47
N LEU A 51 6.08 15.16 8.08
CA LEU A 51 5.74 16.12 7.03
C LEU A 51 5.47 15.43 5.68
N LEU A 52 6.28 14.45 5.31
CA LEU A 52 6.06 13.66 4.09
C LEU A 52 4.78 12.82 4.17
N ALA A 53 4.47 12.22 5.32
CA ALA A 53 3.23 11.47 5.53
C ALA A 53 1.99 12.37 5.42
N VAL A 54 2.04 13.56 6.01
CA VAL A 54 0.97 14.57 5.90
C VAL A 54 0.84 15.04 4.45
N ALA A 55 1.95 15.34 3.77
CA ALA A 55 1.93 15.75 2.37
C ALA A 55 1.38 14.63 1.46
N ALA A 56 1.71 13.36 1.71
CA ALA A 56 1.16 12.22 0.96
C ALA A 56 -0.36 12.05 1.18
N ALA A 57 -0.86 12.33 2.38
CA ALA A 57 -2.29 12.29 2.68
C ALA A 57 -3.06 13.44 2.02
N LEU A 58 -2.49 14.64 1.96
CA LEU A 58 -3.12 15.83 1.36
C LEU A 58 -2.98 15.87 -0.17
N LEU A 59 -1.87 15.35 -0.70
CA LEU A 59 -1.52 15.37 -2.12
C LEU A 59 -1.24 13.93 -2.62
N PRO A 60 -2.27 13.07 -2.70
CA PRO A 60 -2.10 11.63 -2.93
C PRO A 60 -1.46 11.28 -4.29
N ARG A 61 -1.53 12.18 -5.27
CA ARG A 61 -0.89 12.02 -6.59
C ARG A 61 0.52 12.58 -6.66
N GLY A 62 1.00 13.18 -5.58
CA GLY A 62 2.36 13.71 -5.48
C GLY A 62 3.39 12.62 -5.17
N PRO A 63 4.69 12.95 -5.25
CA PRO A 63 5.79 12.00 -5.00
C PRO A 63 6.03 11.73 -3.51
N PHE A 64 5.23 12.29 -2.59
CA PHE A 64 5.51 12.33 -1.17
C PHE A 64 5.53 10.94 -0.51
N ALA A 65 4.65 10.03 -0.94
CA ALA A 65 4.66 8.64 -0.46
C ALA A 65 5.95 7.91 -0.89
N ALA A 66 6.41 8.12 -2.12
CA ALA A 66 7.68 7.56 -2.59
C ALA A 66 8.88 8.14 -1.84
N LEU A 67 8.89 9.45 -1.60
CA LEU A 67 9.94 10.12 -0.80
C LEU A 67 9.97 9.60 0.64
N LEU A 68 8.80 9.38 1.25
CA LEU A 68 8.70 8.77 2.59
C LEU A 68 9.29 7.36 2.60
N VAL A 69 8.98 6.54 1.59
CA VAL A 69 9.55 5.19 1.45
C VAL A 69 11.07 5.23 1.29
N VAL A 70 11.60 6.12 0.47
CA VAL A 70 13.06 6.30 0.32
C VAL A 70 13.69 6.71 1.64
N GLN A 71 13.08 7.65 2.38
CA GLN A 71 13.57 8.05 3.69
C GLN A 71 13.57 6.89 4.69
N LEU A 72 12.49 6.10 4.72
CA LEU A 72 12.40 4.91 5.57
C LEU A 72 13.45 3.86 5.20
N ALA A 73 13.72 3.66 3.90
CA ALA A 73 14.76 2.76 3.44
C ALA A 73 16.15 3.20 3.90
N ILE A 74 16.46 4.51 3.79
CA ILE A 74 17.73 5.07 4.27
C ILE A 74 17.86 4.89 5.79
N ALA A 75 16.78 5.19 6.55
CA ALA A 75 16.77 4.99 8.00
C ALA A 75 16.94 3.52 8.39
N GLY A 76 16.37 2.61 7.60
CA GLY A 76 16.50 1.16 7.80
C GLY A 76 17.93 0.65 7.69
N LEU A 77 18.80 1.32 6.91
CA LEU A 77 20.23 0.98 6.82
C LEU A 77 20.96 1.19 8.15
N SER A 78 20.40 1.99 9.05
CA SER A 78 20.99 2.30 10.36
C SER A 78 20.69 1.27 11.45
N GLY A 79 20.15 0.09 11.10
CA GLY A 79 19.98 -1.02 12.04
C GLY A 79 18.55 -1.31 12.49
N THR A 80 17.55 -0.75 11.80
CA THR A 80 16.14 -1.06 12.06
C THR A 80 15.79 -2.51 11.68
N SER A 81 14.81 -3.08 12.36
CA SER A 81 14.27 -4.40 12.02
C SER A 81 13.73 -4.42 10.58
N LEU A 82 14.35 -5.25 9.71
CA LEU A 82 13.95 -5.41 8.31
C LEU A 82 12.46 -5.77 8.15
N PRO A 83 11.87 -6.67 8.96
CA PRO A 83 10.44 -6.96 8.89
C PRO A 83 9.55 -5.73 9.12
N LEU A 84 9.87 -4.89 10.10
CA LEU A 84 9.12 -3.67 10.39
C LEU A 84 9.22 -2.64 9.26
N LEU A 85 10.41 -2.47 8.71
CA LEU A 85 10.62 -1.60 7.54
C LEU A 85 9.74 -2.04 6.36
N LEU A 86 9.73 -3.34 6.04
CA LEU A 86 8.94 -3.89 4.94
C LEU A 86 7.43 -3.72 5.16
N VAL A 87 6.91 -4.03 6.37
CA VAL A 87 5.49 -3.79 6.68
C VAL A 87 5.12 -2.33 6.48
N THR A 88 5.92 -1.43 7.05
CA THR A 88 5.65 0.00 6.99
C THR A 88 5.66 0.53 5.56
N THR A 89 6.68 0.20 4.78
CA THR A 89 6.80 0.66 3.38
C THR A 89 5.67 0.12 2.51
N HIS A 90 5.34 -1.16 2.63
CA HIS A 90 4.24 -1.76 1.86
C HIS A 90 2.89 -1.15 2.24
N LEU A 91 2.64 -0.92 3.53
CA LEU A 91 1.38 -0.34 4.00
C LEU A 91 1.23 1.12 3.53
N VAL A 92 2.30 1.92 3.60
CA VAL A 92 2.33 3.30 3.09
C VAL A 92 2.05 3.32 1.58
N LEU A 93 2.72 2.47 0.80
CA LEU A 93 2.51 2.40 -0.65
C LEU A 93 1.10 1.94 -1.00
N ALA A 94 0.61 0.86 -0.37
CA ALA A 94 -0.72 0.32 -0.66
C ALA A 94 -1.83 1.33 -0.35
N THR A 95 -1.75 1.99 0.80
CA THR A 95 -2.75 3.01 1.20
C THR A 95 -2.66 4.26 0.33
N SER A 96 -1.46 4.70 -0.04
CA SER A 96 -1.27 5.86 -0.91
C SER A 96 -1.77 5.60 -2.33
N LEU A 97 -1.52 4.41 -2.88
CA LEU A 97 -2.05 4.03 -4.19
C LEU A 97 -3.58 3.97 -4.17
N LEU A 98 -4.18 3.32 -3.18
CA LEU A 98 -5.64 3.27 -3.04
C LEU A 98 -6.23 4.69 -2.93
N TRP A 99 -5.61 5.56 -2.13
CA TRP A 99 -6.05 6.94 -1.95
C TRP A 99 -5.91 7.77 -3.22
N ALA A 100 -4.83 7.61 -3.98
CA ALA A 100 -4.59 8.34 -5.23
C ALA A 100 -5.65 8.07 -6.31
N TRP A 101 -6.18 6.84 -6.35
CA TRP A 101 -7.19 6.43 -7.33
C TRP A 101 -8.63 6.56 -6.85
N THR A 102 -8.85 6.84 -5.57
CA THR A 102 -10.20 6.93 -5.00
C THR A 102 -10.63 8.39 -4.91
N PRO A 103 -11.73 8.81 -5.55
CA PRO A 103 -12.27 10.16 -5.40
C PRO A 103 -12.58 10.46 -3.92
N PRO A 104 -12.22 11.61 -3.36
CA PRO A 104 -12.37 11.92 -1.93
C PRO A 104 -13.82 11.91 -1.45
N THR A 105 -14.77 12.14 -2.34
CA THR A 105 -16.22 12.12 -2.09
C THR A 105 -16.85 10.73 -2.23
N ALA A 106 -16.09 9.73 -2.70
CA ALA A 106 -16.60 8.39 -2.91
C ALA A 106 -16.86 7.66 -1.58
N ARG A 107 -17.77 6.70 -1.64
CA ARG A 107 -17.95 5.69 -0.60
C ARG A 107 -17.41 4.37 -1.10
N VAL A 108 -16.48 3.79 -0.37
CA VAL A 108 -15.82 2.53 -0.73
C VAL A 108 -16.52 1.39 0.02
N GLN A 109 -17.00 0.41 -0.73
CA GLN A 109 -17.58 -0.80 -0.13
C GLN A 109 -16.45 -1.69 0.40
N LEU A 110 -16.48 -2.03 1.68
CA LEU A 110 -15.43 -2.88 2.30
C LEU A 110 -15.31 -4.24 1.61
N ARG A 111 -16.42 -4.79 1.12
CA ARG A 111 -16.44 -6.07 0.41
C ARG A 111 -15.64 -6.02 -0.91
N SER A 112 -15.62 -4.88 -1.60
CA SER A 112 -14.84 -4.72 -2.84
C SER A 112 -13.34 -4.65 -2.59
N LEU A 113 -12.91 -4.25 -1.38
CA LEU A 113 -11.52 -4.21 -0.98
C LEU A 113 -10.97 -5.59 -0.56
N LEU A 114 -11.84 -6.54 -0.23
CA LEU A 114 -11.43 -7.85 0.30
C LEU A 114 -10.46 -8.61 -0.62
N PRO A 115 -10.68 -8.74 -1.94
CA PRO A 115 -9.74 -9.41 -2.82
C PRO A 115 -8.36 -8.73 -2.83
N SER A 116 -8.32 -7.40 -2.84
CA SER A 116 -7.09 -6.63 -2.81
C SER A 116 -6.37 -6.77 -1.46
N ALA A 117 -7.12 -6.76 -0.35
CA ALA A 117 -6.57 -6.98 0.99
C ALA A 117 -6.00 -8.39 1.15
N LEU A 118 -6.65 -9.42 0.61
CA LEU A 118 -6.12 -10.80 0.63
C LEU A 118 -4.84 -10.93 -0.19
N ARG A 119 -4.77 -10.31 -1.37
CA ARG A 119 -3.55 -10.28 -2.19
C ARG A 119 -2.43 -9.56 -1.46
N PHE A 120 -2.72 -8.40 -0.86
CA PHE A 120 -1.76 -7.67 -0.05
C PHE A 120 -1.25 -8.51 1.11
N ALA A 121 -2.14 -9.18 1.84
CA ALA A 121 -1.78 -10.05 2.96
C ALA A 121 -0.89 -11.22 2.52
N ALA A 122 -1.18 -11.83 1.37
CA ALA A 122 -0.36 -12.91 0.81
C ALA A 122 1.05 -12.44 0.43
N VAL A 123 1.16 -11.29 -0.27
CA VAL A 123 2.44 -10.67 -0.61
C VAL A 123 3.21 -10.30 0.67
N GLN A 124 2.52 -9.72 1.65
CA GLN A 124 3.12 -9.35 2.92
C GLN A 124 3.63 -10.57 3.70
N ALA A 125 2.86 -11.66 3.75
CA ALA A 125 3.31 -12.89 4.39
C ALA A 125 4.55 -13.49 3.70
N GLY A 126 4.58 -13.50 2.37
CA GLY A 126 5.74 -13.94 1.60
C GLY A 126 6.99 -13.09 1.85
N THR A 127 6.85 -11.76 1.81
CA THR A 127 7.98 -10.84 2.09
C THR A 127 8.46 -10.95 3.53
N GLN A 128 7.59 -11.15 4.50
CA GLN A 128 7.98 -11.37 5.90
C GLN A 128 8.73 -12.68 6.07
N ALA A 129 8.27 -13.77 5.46
CA ALA A 129 8.98 -15.05 5.50
C ALA A 129 10.40 -14.91 4.93
N VAL A 130 10.57 -14.24 3.79
CA VAL A 130 11.89 -13.95 3.21
C VAL A 130 12.73 -13.08 4.15
N ALA A 131 12.15 -12.02 4.72
CA ALA A 131 12.85 -11.14 5.65
C ALA A 131 13.36 -11.90 6.89
N PHE A 132 12.54 -12.78 7.46
CA PHE A 132 12.96 -13.62 8.58
C PHE A 132 14.09 -14.58 8.21
N ILE A 133 14.04 -15.20 7.03
CA ILE A 133 15.11 -16.07 6.55
C ILE A 133 16.41 -15.26 6.39
N VAL A 134 16.34 -14.06 5.79
CA VAL A 134 17.50 -13.18 5.61
C VAL A 134 18.10 -12.78 6.96
N VAL A 135 17.27 -12.37 7.92
CA VAL A 135 17.75 -12.01 9.27
C VAL A 135 18.39 -13.20 9.97
N ALA A 136 17.79 -14.40 9.85
CA ALA A 136 18.32 -15.61 10.48
C ALA A 136 19.65 -16.06 9.87
N GLN A 137 19.82 -15.93 8.54
CA GLN A 137 21.02 -16.39 7.84
C GLN A 137 22.18 -15.38 7.90
N PHE A 138 21.89 -14.10 7.88
CA PHE A 138 22.90 -13.04 7.70
C PHE A 138 23.05 -12.10 8.91
N GLY A 139 22.38 -12.38 10.02
CA GLY A 139 22.58 -11.66 11.29
C GLY A 139 21.98 -10.24 11.32
N GLY A 140 21.04 -9.93 10.41
CA GLY A 140 20.30 -8.67 10.44
C GLY A 140 20.61 -7.71 9.28
N ALA A 141 19.80 -6.66 9.17
CA ALA A 141 19.85 -5.69 8.07
C ALA A 141 21.14 -4.86 8.01
N GLY A 142 21.92 -4.80 9.08
CA GLY A 142 23.21 -4.09 9.13
C GLY A 142 24.41 -4.82 8.52
N SER A 143 24.24 -6.09 8.14
CA SER A 143 25.29 -6.81 7.41
C SER A 143 25.27 -6.41 5.93
N ILE A 144 26.45 -6.35 5.29
CA ILE A 144 26.58 -6.08 3.85
C ILE A 144 25.70 -7.02 3.02
N GLY A 145 25.59 -8.30 3.42
CA GLY A 145 24.72 -9.27 2.77
C GLY A 145 23.24 -8.95 2.89
N GLY A 146 22.79 -8.45 4.05
CA GLY A 146 21.40 -8.05 4.30
C GLY A 146 20.98 -6.85 3.44
N VAL A 147 21.87 -5.89 3.23
CA VAL A 147 21.61 -4.71 2.36
C VAL A 147 21.41 -5.14 0.91
N TRP A 148 22.28 -5.99 0.37
CA TRP A 148 22.16 -6.46 -1.01
C TRP A 148 20.90 -7.29 -1.25
N LEU A 149 20.50 -8.11 -0.28
CA LEU A 149 19.25 -8.88 -0.34
C LEU A 149 18.01 -7.97 -0.26
N ALA A 150 18.06 -6.92 0.55
CA ALA A 150 16.98 -5.93 0.62
C ALA A 150 16.83 -5.18 -0.72
N VAL A 151 17.95 -4.79 -1.36
CA VAL A 151 17.97 -4.17 -2.68
C VAL A 151 17.45 -5.14 -3.73
N ALA A 152 17.91 -6.38 -3.75
CA ALA A 152 17.44 -7.41 -4.68
C ALA A 152 15.93 -7.69 -4.51
N GLY A 153 15.45 -7.75 -3.27
CA GLY A 153 14.03 -7.89 -2.96
C GLY A 153 13.20 -6.71 -3.45
N ALA A 154 13.67 -5.48 -3.24
CA ALA A 154 13.01 -4.27 -3.74
C ALA A 154 12.95 -4.23 -5.28
N VAL A 155 14.04 -4.60 -5.96
CA VAL A 155 14.09 -4.70 -7.43
C VAL A 155 13.15 -5.79 -7.94
N ALA A 156 13.11 -6.95 -7.28
CA ALA A 156 12.21 -8.05 -7.66
C ALA A 156 10.73 -7.65 -7.48
N LEU A 157 10.38 -6.93 -6.40
CA LEU A 157 9.04 -6.42 -6.19
C LEU A 157 8.66 -5.35 -7.22
N LEU A 158 9.59 -4.46 -7.57
CA LEU A 158 9.37 -3.47 -8.62
C LEU A 158 9.15 -4.14 -9.98
N ALA A 159 9.97 -5.13 -10.33
CA ALA A 159 9.82 -5.91 -11.56
C ALA A 159 8.49 -6.66 -11.60
N LEU A 160 8.07 -7.27 -10.49
CA LEU A 160 6.78 -7.93 -10.36
C LEU A 160 5.62 -6.94 -10.50
N ALA A 161 5.71 -5.78 -9.85
CA ALA A 161 4.71 -4.73 -9.95
C ALA A 161 4.59 -4.24 -11.40
N LEU A 162 5.70 -3.93 -12.06
CA LEU A 162 5.71 -3.53 -13.47
C LEU A 162 5.15 -4.63 -14.37
N GLY A 163 5.53 -5.89 -14.16
CA GLY A 163 5.04 -7.03 -14.92
C GLY A 163 3.53 -7.27 -14.78
N LEU A 164 2.94 -6.92 -13.64
CA LEU A 164 1.49 -7.02 -13.40
C LEU A 164 0.71 -5.81 -13.94
N PHE A 165 1.30 -4.61 -13.88
CA PHE A 165 0.61 -3.37 -14.25
C PHE A 165 0.75 -3.02 -15.73
N VAL A 166 1.90 -3.26 -16.37
CA VAL A 166 2.13 -2.91 -17.77
C VAL A 166 1.15 -3.61 -18.73
N PRO A 167 0.88 -4.92 -18.61
CA PRO A 167 -0.12 -5.58 -19.48
C PRO A 167 -1.52 -5.02 -19.31
N THR A 168 -1.90 -4.63 -18.09
CA THR A 168 -3.24 -4.07 -17.81
C THR A 168 -3.41 -2.68 -18.45
N LEU A 169 -2.35 -1.87 -18.47
CA LEU A 169 -2.38 -0.54 -19.12
C LEU A 169 -2.45 -0.68 -20.64
N LEU A 170 -1.71 -1.61 -21.23
CA LEU A 170 -1.71 -1.82 -22.69
C LEU A 170 -3.04 -2.39 -23.21
N HIS A 171 -3.78 -3.18 -22.39
CA HIS A 171 -5.11 -3.69 -22.78
C HIS A 171 -6.18 -2.58 -22.78
N VAL A 172 -6.08 -1.61 -21.89
CA VAL A 172 -7.04 -0.49 -21.82
C VAL A 172 -6.92 0.43 -23.04
N GLU A 173 -5.74 0.60 -23.62
CA GLU A 173 -5.56 1.42 -24.84
C GLU A 173 -6.08 0.70 -26.10
N GLY A 174 -6.00 -0.62 -26.17
CA GLY A 174 -6.49 -1.41 -27.33
C GLY A 174 -8.01 -1.40 -27.48
N ASP A 175 -8.76 -1.32 -26.39
CA ASP A 175 -10.23 -1.29 -26.40
C ASP A 175 -10.82 0.11 -26.69
N ALA A 176 -10.00 1.16 -26.72
CA ALA A 176 -10.44 2.53 -27.02
C ALA A 176 -10.40 2.87 -28.51
N GLU A 177 -9.77 2.02 -29.35
CA GLU A 177 -9.62 2.26 -30.79
C GLU A 177 -10.56 1.35 -31.65
N GLY A 178 -11.42 0.54 -31.06
CA GLY A 178 -12.39 -0.34 -31.72
C GLY A 178 -13.81 0.17 -31.56
#